data_53f7ba8dd39a3f4432b3af596f3ba00a
#
_entry.id   53f7ba8dd39a3f4432b3af596f3ba00a
#
_cell.length_a   1.000
_cell.length_b   1.000
_cell.length_c   1.000
_cell.angle_alpha   90.00
_cell.angle_beta   90.00
_cell.angle_gamma   90.00
#
_symmetry.space_group_name_H-M   'P 1'
#
loop_
_entity.id
_entity.type
_entity.pdbx_description
1 polymer ?
#
loop_
_entity_poly.entity_id
_entity_poly.type
_entity_poly.pdbx_seq_one_letter_code
_entity_poly.pdbx_strand_id
1 'polypeptide(L)'
;TEIADGFEIKDERISKIEFSKEITVKVFNYDQPSVISFTIDLMDSLIIPKSTQHKADKIFTVSDIEGNFYAIHKLLINNKVIDRNSNWIFGNGHLVLVGDFVYRGLNVTQCLWLIYKLEQQASKHGGNVHFILGNHELLDLKGKNAHVRSKYKRLASKLGLDYTKDFYGINSELGRWIRTKNTIEKIGDIIFVHGGISQEIIDLKLSIKEINHIVRDNIGSLNYPDSISKI
;
A
#
# COMPACT_ATOMS: atom_id res chain seq x y z
N THR A 1 -8.99 13.25 -13.42
CA THR A 1 -7.97 12.59 -14.29
C THR A 1 -8.62 11.35 -14.83
N GLU A 2 -8.87 11.29 -16.13
CA GLU A 2 -9.39 10.09 -16.77
C GLU A 2 -8.30 9.02 -16.72
N ILE A 3 -8.63 7.84 -16.19
CA ILE A 3 -7.79 6.66 -16.30
C ILE A 3 -8.03 6.07 -17.68
N ALA A 4 -7.01 6.11 -18.53
CA ALA A 4 -7.20 5.85 -19.93
C ALA A 4 -7.12 4.36 -20.31
N ASP A 5 -6.37 3.53 -19.58
CA ASP A 5 -6.05 2.18 -20.01
C ASP A 5 -5.93 1.19 -18.86
N GLY A 6 -6.52 0.01 -19.02
CA GLY A 6 -6.30 -1.17 -18.21
C GLY A 6 -5.71 -2.30 -19.06
N PHE A 7 -5.06 -3.27 -18.39
CA PHE A 7 -4.54 -4.45 -19.05
C PHE A 7 -5.00 -5.71 -18.31
N GLU A 8 -5.55 -6.67 -19.04
CA GLU A 8 -5.81 -8.00 -18.54
C GLU A 8 -4.68 -8.94 -18.96
N ILE A 9 -4.22 -9.76 -18.02
CA ILE A 9 -3.24 -10.82 -18.30
C ILE A 9 -3.95 -12.16 -18.11
N LYS A 10 -4.12 -12.88 -19.20
CA LYS A 10 -4.73 -14.21 -19.22
C LYS A 10 -3.89 -15.13 -20.09
N ASP A 11 -3.53 -16.29 -19.54
CA ASP A 11 -2.75 -17.33 -20.27
C ASP A 11 -1.50 -16.78 -20.96
N GLU A 12 -0.73 -15.95 -20.25
CA GLU A 12 0.47 -15.23 -20.76
C GLU A 12 0.20 -14.20 -21.87
N ARG A 13 -1.04 -14.03 -22.29
CA ARG A 13 -1.45 -12.99 -23.23
C ARG A 13 -1.84 -11.74 -22.48
N ILE A 14 -1.45 -10.61 -23.03
CA ILE A 14 -1.78 -9.28 -22.52
C ILE A 14 -2.78 -8.68 -23.51
N SER A 15 -3.94 -8.29 -23.02
CA SER A 15 -4.91 -7.53 -23.78
C SER A 15 -5.20 -6.21 -23.08
N LYS A 16 -5.30 -5.15 -23.90
CA LYS A 16 -5.81 -3.87 -23.43
C LYS A 16 -7.31 -4.03 -23.20
N ILE A 17 -7.80 -3.58 -22.06
CA ILE A 17 -9.22 -3.61 -21.72
C ILE A 17 -9.74 -2.20 -21.60
N GLU A 18 -11.01 -2.00 -21.93
CA GLU A 18 -11.70 -0.77 -21.57
C GLU A 18 -11.70 -0.61 -20.05
N PHE A 19 -11.46 0.60 -19.62
CA PHE A 19 -11.42 0.92 -18.22
C PHE A 19 -12.79 0.66 -17.57
N SER A 20 -12.80 -0.10 -16.50
CA SER A 20 -13.94 -0.28 -15.61
C SER A 20 -13.59 0.29 -14.23
N LYS A 21 -14.54 0.96 -13.60
CA LYS A 21 -14.39 1.41 -12.21
C LYS A 21 -14.27 0.23 -11.26
N GLU A 22 -14.88 -0.91 -11.57
CA GLU A 22 -14.75 -2.17 -10.85
C GLU A 22 -13.65 -3.04 -11.47
N ILE A 23 -12.73 -3.52 -10.64
CA ILE A 23 -11.62 -4.40 -11.05
C ILE A 23 -11.70 -5.70 -10.26
N THR A 24 -11.61 -6.83 -10.95
CA THR A 24 -11.47 -8.14 -10.31
C THR A 24 -9.99 -8.50 -10.15
N VAL A 25 -9.56 -8.69 -8.92
CA VAL A 25 -8.21 -9.13 -8.58
C VAL A 25 -8.21 -10.64 -8.36
N LYS A 26 -7.32 -11.36 -9.06
CA LYS A 26 -7.10 -12.80 -8.89
C LYS A 26 -5.72 -13.06 -8.31
N VAL A 27 -5.66 -13.90 -7.30
CA VAL A 27 -4.42 -14.31 -6.64
C VAL A 27 -4.24 -15.81 -6.83
N PHE A 28 -3.24 -16.17 -7.61
CA PHE A 28 -2.90 -17.57 -7.87
C PHE A 28 -1.92 -18.07 -6.82
N ASN A 29 -2.22 -19.23 -6.24
CA ASN A 29 -1.27 -19.92 -5.38
C ASN A 29 -0.37 -20.78 -6.26
N TYR A 30 0.95 -20.56 -6.18
CA TYR A 30 1.92 -21.32 -6.96
C TYR A 30 2.18 -22.72 -6.37
N ASP A 31 1.83 -22.94 -5.11
CA ASP A 31 2.06 -24.18 -4.39
C ASP A 31 0.79 -25.06 -4.32
N GLN A 32 -0.39 -24.50 -4.62
CA GLN A 32 -1.68 -25.19 -4.54
C GLN A 32 -2.62 -24.70 -5.64
N PRO A 33 -3.50 -25.56 -6.20
CA PRO A 33 -4.44 -25.18 -7.24
C PRO A 33 -5.63 -24.35 -6.67
N SER A 34 -5.34 -23.32 -5.90
CA SER A 34 -6.33 -22.42 -5.30
C SER A 34 -6.20 -21.02 -5.84
N VAL A 35 -7.33 -20.39 -6.12
CA VAL A 35 -7.42 -18.99 -6.56
C VAL A 35 -8.29 -18.23 -5.57
N ILE A 36 -7.74 -17.17 -4.98
CA ILE A 36 -8.53 -16.20 -4.23
C ILE A 36 -8.89 -15.08 -5.20
N SER A 37 -10.16 -14.68 -5.20
CA SER A 37 -10.64 -13.59 -6.06
C SER A 37 -11.46 -12.60 -5.23
N PHE A 38 -11.25 -11.32 -5.49
CA PHE A 38 -12.04 -10.25 -4.89
C PHE A 38 -12.18 -9.08 -5.87
N THR A 39 -13.23 -8.31 -5.73
CA THR A 39 -13.46 -7.08 -6.51
C THR A 39 -13.09 -5.85 -5.68
N ILE A 40 -12.65 -4.82 -6.38
CA ILE A 40 -12.39 -3.49 -5.85
C ILE A 40 -13.10 -2.46 -6.72
N ASP A 41 -13.54 -1.39 -6.10
CA ASP A 41 -13.97 -0.16 -6.80
C ASP A 41 -12.83 0.85 -6.74
N LEU A 42 -12.53 1.50 -7.85
CA LEU A 42 -11.56 2.61 -7.82
C LEU A 42 -12.15 3.81 -7.08
N MET A 43 -11.34 4.43 -6.24
CA MET A 43 -11.74 5.61 -5.46
C MET A 43 -12.02 6.79 -6.39
N ASP A 44 -13.09 7.53 -6.14
CA ASP A 44 -13.39 8.77 -6.87
C ASP A 44 -12.32 9.84 -6.65
N SER A 45 -11.72 9.85 -5.48
CA SER A 45 -10.61 10.74 -5.11
C SER A 45 -9.68 10.07 -4.12
N LEU A 46 -8.39 10.35 -4.25
CA LEU A 46 -7.37 9.91 -3.33
C LEU A 46 -7.12 11.00 -2.29
N ILE A 47 -7.33 10.68 -1.03
CA ILE A 47 -7.26 11.64 0.08
C ILE A 47 -6.03 11.35 0.93
N ILE A 48 -5.29 12.39 1.31
CA ILE A 48 -4.22 12.28 2.28
C ILE A 48 -4.85 12.01 3.66
N PRO A 49 -4.51 10.88 4.32
CA PRO A 49 -5.09 10.54 5.61
C PRO A 49 -4.61 11.48 6.72
N LYS A 50 -5.44 11.64 7.75
CA LYS A 50 -5.04 12.38 8.95
C LYS A 50 -3.89 11.64 9.65
N SER A 51 -2.83 12.35 10.00
CA SER A 51 -1.69 11.78 10.73
C SER A 51 -1.94 11.60 12.24
N THR A 52 -3.05 12.10 12.76
CA THR A 52 -3.45 11.96 14.17
C THR A 52 -4.94 11.60 14.23
N GLN A 53 -5.24 10.53 14.95
CA GLN A 53 -6.58 9.99 15.17
C GLN A 53 -6.88 9.92 16.66
N HIS A 54 -8.16 9.93 17.00
CA HIS A 54 -8.63 9.60 18.35
C HIS A 54 -8.27 8.15 18.70
N LYS A 55 -8.35 7.83 20.00
CA LYS A 55 -8.16 6.46 20.48
C LYS A 55 -9.19 5.54 19.82
N ALA A 56 -8.71 4.43 19.27
CA ALA A 56 -9.53 3.36 18.73
C ALA A 56 -9.84 2.32 19.83
N ASP A 57 -11.04 1.75 19.78
CA ASP A 57 -11.46 0.69 20.72
C ASP A 57 -10.65 -0.59 20.52
N LYS A 58 -10.27 -0.87 19.29
CA LYS A 58 -9.45 -2.03 18.91
C LYS A 58 -8.54 -1.69 17.76
N ILE A 59 -7.31 -2.17 17.87
CA ILE A 59 -6.28 -1.99 16.84
C ILE A 59 -5.70 -3.37 16.52
N PHE A 60 -5.55 -3.66 15.24
CA PHE A 60 -4.78 -4.80 14.74
C PHE A 60 -3.61 -4.28 13.93
N THR A 61 -2.39 -4.69 14.29
CA THR A 61 -1.16 -4.17 13.67
C THR A 61 -0.36 -5.28 13.03
N VAL A 62 0.20 -5.02 11.85
CA VAL A 62 1.10 -5.92 11.12
C VAL A 62 2.06 -5.11 10.25
N SER A 63 3.28 -5.64 10.03
CA SER A 63 4.30 -5.05 9.14
C SER A 63 5.00 -6.13 8.31
N ASP A 64 5.87 -5.71 7.38
CA ASP A 64 6.84 -6.55 6.67
C ASP A 64 6.22 -7.75 5.94
N ILE A 65 5.11 -7.55 5.27
CA ILE A 65 4.42 -8.59 4.50
C ILE A 65 5.12 -8.88 3.17
N GLU A 66 5.77 -7.88 2.58
CA GLU A 66 6.61 -8.01 1.40
C GLU A 66 5.97 -8.83 0.26
N GLY A 67 4.69 -8.56 -0.04
CA GLY A 67 3.96 -9.22 -1.11
C GLY A 67 3.57 -10.68 -0.84
N ASN A 68 3.59 -11.13 0.41
CA ASN A 68 3.08 -12.44 0.81
C ASN A 68 1.57 -12.38 1.07
N PHE A 69 0.80 -12.40 -0.02
CA PHE A 69 -0.66 -12.28 0.04
C PHE A 69 -1.33 -13.34 0.91
N TYR A 70 -0.90 -14.60 0.79
CA TYR A 70 -1.52 -15.70 1.55
C TYR A 70 -1.29 -15.56 3.06
N ALA A 71 -0.12 -15.05 3.47
CA ALA A 71 0.15 -14.80 4.87
C ALA A 71 -0.75 -13.71 5.44
N ILE A 72 -0.80 -12.54 4.79
CA ILE A 72 -1.64 -11.43 5.27
C ILE A 72 -3.12 -11.78 5.20
N HIS A 73 -3.60 -12.39 4.12
CA HIS A 73 -5.00 -12.77 3.96
C HIS A 73 -5.45 -13.73 5.07
N LYS A 74 -4.67 -14.81 5.32
CA LYS A 74 -4.94 -15.77 6.40
C LYS A 74 -4.88 -15.12 7.79
N LEU A 75 -3.91 -14.22 8.01
CA LEU A 75 -3.74 -13.49 9.26
C LEU A 75 -4.98 -12.62 9.53
N LEU A 76 -5.45 -11.87 8.55
CA LEU A 76 -6.62 -11.00 8.68
C LEU A 76 -7.91 -11.79 8.91
N ILE A 77 -8.10 -12.94 8.23
CA ILE A 77 -9.25 -13.83 8.47
C ILE A 77 -9.22 -14.38 9.91
N ASN A 78 -8.09 -14.91 10.34
CA ASN A 78 -7.97 -15.54 11.66
C ASN A 78 -8.20 -14.55 12.80
N ASN A 79 -7.89 -13.27 12.58
CA ASN A 79 -8.11 -12.18 13.53
C ASN A 79 -9.44 -11.44 13.31
N LYS A 80 -10.31 -11.97 12.45
CA LYS A 80 -11.65 -11.42 12.17
C LYS A 80 -11.61 -9.95 11.71
N VAL A 81 -10.56 -9.58 10.99
CA VAL A 81 -10.46 -8.28 10.33
C VAL A 81 -11.22 -8.31 9.00
N ILE A 82 -11.10 -9.42 8.28
CA ILE A 82 -11.84 -9.69 7.03
C ILE A 82 -12.57 -11.04 7.11
N ASP A 83 -13.60 -11.19 6.27
CA ASP A 83 -14.24 -12.48 6.00
C ASP A 83 -13.46 -13.30 4.93
N ARG A 84 -13.95 -14.50 4.63
CA ARG A 84 -13.36 -15.39 3.60
C ARG A 84 -13.46 -14.83 2.18
N ASN A 85 -14.32 -13.84 1.96
CA ASN A 85 -14.50 -13.14 0.67
C ASN A 85 -13.66 -11.85 0.60
N SER A 86 -12.73 -11.66 1.56
CA SER A 86 -11.87 -10.47 1.64
C SER A 86 -12.65 -9.17 1.89
N ASN A 87 -13.79 -9.23 2.58
CA ASN A 87 -14.54 -8.05 2.98
C ASN A 87 -14.27 -7.68 4.44
N TRP A 88 -14.29 -6.40 4.73
CA TRP A 88 -14.11 -5.86 6.06
C TRP A 88 -15.22 -6.30 7.01
N ILE A 89 -14.84 -6.88 8.16
CA ILE A 89 -15.76 -7.27 9.24
C ILE A 89 -15.28 -6.77 10.62
N PHE A 90 -14.24 -5.91 10.64
CA PHE A 90 -13.66 -5.42 11.89
C PHE A 90 -14.45 -4.25 12.51
N GLY A 91 -15.56 -3.82 11.89
CA GLY A 91 -16.43 -2.74 12.37
C GLY A 91 -15.67 -1.42 12.47
N ASN A 92 -15.76 -0.74 13.62
CA ASN A 92 -15.06 0.51 13.91
C ASN A 92 -13.58 0.33 14.33
N GLY A 93 -13.02 -0.88 14.20
CA GLY A 93 -11.62 -1.14 14.53
C GLY A 93 -10.64 -0.49 13.54
N HIS A 94 -9.40 -0.38 13.95
CA HIS A 94 -8.30 0.17 13.15
C HIS A 94 -7.32 -0.93 12.76
N LEU A 95 -7.07 -1.10 11.47
CA LEU A 95 -6.00 -1.93 10.93
C LEU A 95 -4.80 -1.02 10.65
N VAL A 96 -3.66 -1.30 11.31
CA VAL A 96 -2.43 -0.52 11.14
C VAL A 96 -1.37 -1.36 10.46
N LEU A 97 -1.01 -0.97 9.25
CA LEU A 97 -0.03 -1.61 8.39
C LEU A 97 1.25 -0.78 8.45
N VAL A 98 2.26 -1.31 9.14
CA VAL A 98 3.45 -0.53 9.52
C VAL A 98 4.61 -0.81 8.54
N GLY A 99 4.38 -0.52 7.26
CA GLY A 99 5.39 -0.53 6.21
C GLY A 99 5.83 -1.89 5.68
N ASP A 100 6.59 -1.85 4.60
CA ASP A 100 7.23 -2.94 3.91
C ASP A 100 6.25 -4.02 3.39
N PHE A 101 5.26 -3.58 2.62
CA PHE A 101 4.30 -4.44 1.90
C PHE A 101 4.74 -4.74 0.47
N VAL A 102 5.66 -3.94 -0.08
CA VAL A 102 6.23 -4.12 -1.41
C VAL A 102 7.52 -4.97 -1.38
N TYR A 103 8.07 -5.30 -2.55
CA TYR A 103 9.26 -6.10 -2.76
C TYR A 103 9.11 -7.60 -2.44
N ARG A 104 10.13 -8.35 -2.73
CA ARG A 104 10.44 -9.77 -2.46
C ARG A 104 9.35 -10.78 -2.81
N GLY A 105 8.09 -10.53 -2.51
CA GLY A 105 6.99 -11.46 -2.71
C GLY A 105 6.49 -11.58 -4.14
N LEU A 106 5.64 -12.57 -4.35
CA LEU A 106 5.06 -12.86 -5.67
C LEU A 106 3.73 -12.14 -5.91
N ASN A 107 3.10 -11.60 -4.87
CA ASN A 107 1.76 -11.02 -4.95
C ASN A 107 1.68 -9.59 -4.35
N VAL A 108 2.73 -8.78 -4.61
CA VAL A 108 2.80 -7.38 -4.13
C VAL A 108 1.57 -6.57 -4.56
N THR A 109 1.29 -6.56 -5.86
CA THR A 109 0.16 -5.79 -6.42
C THR A 109 -1.17 -6.23 -5.82
N GLN A 110 -1.36 -7.54 -5.60
CA GLN A 110 -2.58 -8.09 -5.00
C GLN A 110 -2.70 -7.71 -3.51
N CYS A 111 -1.59 -7.65 -2.76
CA CYS A 111 -1.59 -7.13 -1.39
C CYS A 111 -2.04 -5.67 -1.37
N LEU A 112 -1.49 -4.83 -2.23
CA LEU A 112 -1.83 -3.41 -2.31
C LEU A 112 -3.30 -3.20 -2.69
N TRP A 113 -3.83 -3.97 -3.65
CA TRP A 113 -5.25 -3.91 -4.00
C TRP A 113 -6.17 -4.38 -2.87
N LEU A 114 -5.77 -5.38 -2.09
CA LEU A 114 -6.53 -5.77 -0.90
C LEU A 114 -6.58 -4.63 0.11
N ILE A 115 -5.45 -4.00 0.41
CA ILE A 115 -5.36 -2.86 1.34
C ILE A 115 -6.22 -1.68 0.84
N TYR A 116 -6.13 -1.35 -0.45
CA TYR A 116 -6.92 -0.33 -1.10
C TYR A 116 -8.44 -0.56 -0.93
N LYS A 117 -8.90 -1.79 -1.14
CA LYS A 117 -10.28 -2.20 -0.89
C LYS A 117 -10.68 -2.01 0.57
N LEU A 118 -9.84 -2.51 1.48
CA LEU A 118 -10.14 -2.47 2.92
C LEU A 118 -10.20 -1.05 3.47
N GLU A 119 -9.39 -0.13 2.95
CA GLU A 119 -9.45 1.29 3.31
C GLU A 119 -10.83 1.90 3.03
N GLN A 120 -11.39 1.60 1.85
CA GLN A 120 -12.74 2.06 1.51
C GLN A 120 -13.83 1.41 2.35
N GLN A 121 -13.71 0.10 2.57
CA GLN A 121 -14.70 -0.63 3.34
C GLN A 121 -14.68 -0.26 4.83
N ALA A 122 -13.50 -0.12 5.43
CA ALA A 122 -13.35 0.30 6.82
C ALA A 122 -14.03 1.64 7.07
N SER A 123 -13.78 2.63 6.22
CA SER A 123 -14.39 3.96 6.32
C SER A 123 -15.91 3.90 6.33
N LYS A 124 -16.54 3.04 5.51
CA LYS A 124 -18.00 2.86 5.49
C LYS A 124 -18.56 2.26 6.77
N HIS A 125 -17.73 1.62 7.59
CA HIS A 125 -18.11 0.98 8.86
C HIS A 125 -17.60 1.73 10.11
N GLY A 126 -17.12 2.96 9.93
CA GLY A 126 -16.56 3.77 11.04
C GLY A 126 -15.19 3.32 11.51
N GLY A 127 -14.55 2.36 10.81
CA GLY A 127 -13.19 1.91 11.04
C GLY A 127 -12.17 2.63 10.17
N ASN A 128 -10.91 2.28 10.31
CA ASN A 128 -9.83 2.84 9.50
C ASN A 128 -8.78 1.79 9.13
N VAL A 129 -8.19 1.95 7.95
CA VAL A 129 -6.95 1.30 7.57
C VAL A 129 -5.87 2.36 7.48
N HIS A 130 -4.82 2.18 8.26
CA HIS A 130 -3.63 3.03 8.28
C HIS A 130 -2.53 2.31 7.53
N PHE A 131 -2.11 2.83 6.38
CA PHE A 131 -0.96 2.30 5.65
C PHE A 131 0.20 3.27 5.83
N ILE A 132 1.12 2.92 6.72
CA ILE A 132 2.34 3.68 7.02
C ILE A 132 3.43 3.22 6.05
N LEU A 133 4.11 4.17 5.43
CA LEU A 133 5.18 3.86 4.49
C LEU A 133 6.42 3.34 5.23
N GLY A 134 6.93 2.19 4.78
CA GLY A 134 8.24 1.68 5.15
C GLY A 134 9.32 2.15 4.17
N ASN A 135 10.55 1.74 4.42
CA ASN A 135 11.66 2.06 3.54
C ASN A 135 11.52 1.39 2.16
N HIS A 136 10.87 0.23 2.05
CA HIS A 136 10.64 -0.44 0.78
C HIS A 136 9.68 0.34 -0.11
N GLU A 137 8.57 0.86 0.41
CA GLU A 137 7.67 1.75 -0.33
C GLU A 137 8.42 2.99 -0.83
N LEU A 138 9.21 3.64 0.03
CA LEU A 138 9.96 4.83 -0.33
C LEU A 138 11.03 4.53 -1.40
N LEU A 139 11.70 3.39 -1.32
CA LEU A 139 12.66 2.96 -2.34
C LEU A 139 11.97 2.70 -3.69
N ASP A 140 10.82 2.04 -3.69
CA ASP A 140 10.06 1.76 -4.92
C ASP A 140 9.56 3.05 -5.56
N LEU A 141 9.04 3.98 -4.77
CA LEU A 141 8.61 5.31 -5.22
C LEU A 141 9.77 6.17 -5.76
N LYS A 142 11.01 5.90 -5.35
CA LYS A 142 12.25 6.50 -5.90
C LYS A 142 12.78 5.78 -7.13
N GLY A 143 12.11 4.74 -7.59
CA GLY A 143 12.56 3.94 -8.73
C GLY A 143 13.72 2.98 -8.42
N LYS A 144 14.00 2.68 -7.14
CA LYS A 144 14.96 1.64 -6.76
C LYS A 144 14.28 0.27 -6.86
N ASN A 145 14.87 -0.64 -7.63
CA ASN A 145 14.22 -1.92 -7.96
C ASN A 145 15.07 -3.15 -7.63
N ALA A 146 16.06 -3.02 -6.74
CA ALA A 146 17.02 -4.10 -6.44
C ALA A 146 16.32 -5.38 -5.91
N HIS A 147 15.30 -5.23 -5.08
CA HIS A 147 14.58 -6.33 -4.43
C HIS A 147 13.27 -6.73 -5.13
N VAL A 148 12.96 -6.11 -6.27
CA VAL A 148 11.78 -6.42 -7.07
C VAL A 148 11.95 -7.76 -7.79
N ARG A 149 10.95 -8.62 -7.66
CA ARG A 149 10.93 -9.91 -8.38
C ARG A 149 10.97 -9.74 -9.88
N SER A 150 11.74 -10.58 -10.55
CA SER A 150 11.90 -10.57 -12.01
C SER A 150 10.57 -10.67 -12.78
N LYS A 151 9.53 -11.30 -12.20
CA LYS A 151 8.21 -11.38 -12.81
C LYS A 151 7.61 -9.99 -13.09
N TYR A 152 7.76 -9.03 -12.18
CA TYR A 152 7.24 -7.67 -12.35
C TYR A 152 8.03 -6.89 -13.39
N LYS A 153 9.35 -7.05 -13.40
CA LYS A 153 10.22 -6.44 -14.44
C LYS A 153 9.90 -7.00 -15.84
N ARG A 154 9.70 -8.33 -15.94
CA ARG A 154 9.29 -8.97 -17.20
C ARG A 154 7.89 -8.52 -17.64
N LEU A 155 6.97 -8.37 -16.68
CA LEU A 155 5.63 -7.87 -16.97
C LEU A 155 5.69 -6.45 -17.52
N ALA A 156 6.39 -5.54 -16.86
CA ALA A 156 6.60 -4.17 -17.33
C ALA A 156 7.16 -4.17 -18.77
N SER A 157 8.23 -4.93 -19.01
CA SER A 157 8.82 -5.05 -20.36
C SER A 157 7.83 -5.57 -21.41
N LYS A 158 7.01 -6.60 -21.08
CA LYS A 158 5.98 -7.12 -21.99
C LYS A 158 4.89 -6.08 -22.31
N LEU A 159 4.61 -5.18 -21.38
CA LEU A 159 3.64 -4.08 -21.55
C LEU A 159 4.26 -2.86 -22.26
N GLY A 160 5.55 -2.88 -22.56
CA GLY A 160 6.26 -1.69 -23.06
C GLY A 160 6.42 -0.58 -22.03
N LEU A 161 6.35 -0.93 -20.75
CA LEU A 161 6.43 -0.02 -19.61
C LEU A 161 7.78 -0.14 -18.89
N ASP A 162 8.17 0.92 -18.18
CA ASP A 162 9.28 0.92 -17.22
C ASP A 162 8.73 0.65 -15.82
N TYR A 163 9.19 -0.44 -15.19
CA TYR A 163 8.72 -0.81 -13.86
C TYR A 163 8.85 0.35 -12.85
N THR A 164 9.98 1.05 -12.88
CA THR A 164 10.28 2.09 -11.88
C THR A 164 9.46 3.36 -12.07
N LYS A 165 9.10 3.68 -13.31
CA LYS A 165 8.39 4.92 -13.66
C LYS A 165 6.89 4.73 -13.74
N ASP A 166 6.45 3.54 -14.19
CA ASP A 166 5.06 3.36 -14.58
C ASP A 166 4.24 2.57 -13.56
N PHE A 167 4.83 1.56 -12.86
CA PHE A 167 4.07 0.75 -11.91
C PHE A 167 3.66 1.53 -10.65
N TYR A 168 4.58 2.35 -10.11
CA TYR A 168 4.35 3.19 -8.93
C TYR A 168 4.57 4.67 -9.24
N GLY A 169 4.50 5.04 -10.50
CA GLY A 169 4.56 6.42 -10.96
C GLY A 169 3.29 7.22 -10.66
N ILE A 170 3.36 8.51 -10.95
CA ILE A 170 2.23 9.44 -10.76
C ILE A 170 1.05 9.16 -11.71
N ASN A 171 1.27 8.37 -12.77
CA ASN A 171 0.28 8.00 -13.76
C ASN A 171 -0.40 6.64 -13.47
N SER A 172 0.02 5.93 -12.42
CA SER A 172 -0.62 4.69 -11.99
C SER A 172 -1.52 4.90 -10.78
N GLU A 173 -2.62 4.15 -10.68
CA GLU A 173 -3.55 4.27 -9.55
C GLU A 173 -2.88 3.96 -8.23
N LEU A 174 -2.19 2.81 -8.13
CA LEU A 174 -1.47 2.43 -6.92
C LEU A 174 -0.34 3.41 -6.58
N GLY A 175 0.38 3.92 -7.58
CA GLY A 175 1.43 4.91 -7.37
C GLY A 175 0.90 6.22 -6.79
N ARG A 176 -0.22 6.72 -7.31
CA ARG A 176 -0.89 7.90 -6.74
C ARG A 176 -1.41 7.64 -5.34
N TRP A 177 -2.05 6.49 -5.13
CA TRP A 177 -2.60 6.10 -3.83
C TRP A 177 -1.53 5.96 -2.75
N ILE A 178 -0.41 5.27 -3.01
CA ILE A 178 0.69 5.12 -2.06
C ILE A 178 1.29 6.49 -1.70
N ARG A 179 1.39 7.42 -2.65
CA ARG A 179 1.92 8.78 -2.40
C ARG A 179 1.06 9.62 -1.46
N THR A 180 -0.20 9.24 -1.21
CA THR A 180 -1.01 9.91 -0.19
C THR A 180 -0.67 9.50 1.23
N LYS A 181 0.02 8.38 1.42
CA LYS A 181 0.21 7.75 2.74
C LYS A 181 1.19 8.52 3.62
N ASN A 182 1.07 8.27 4.92
CA ASN A 182 1.94 8.84 5.94
C ASN A 182 3.12 7.89 6.23
N THR A 183 4.21 8.40 6.76
CA THR A 183 5.35 7.63 7.29
C THR A 183 5.26 7.47 8.81
N ILE A 184 4.47 8.32 9.47
CA ILE A 184 4.26 8.29 10.91
C ILE A 184 2.82 8.69 11.21
N GLU A 185 2.15 7.96 12.10
CA GLU A 185 0.81 8.28 12.56
C GLU A 185 0.67 8.11 14.07
N LYS A 186 -0.23 8.88 14.67
CA LYS A 186 -0.60 8.77 16.08
C LYS A 186 -2.08 8.39 16.18
N ILE A 187 -2.36 7.33 16.93
CA ILE A 187 -3.73 6.86 17.23
C ILE A 187 -3.88 6.82 18.75
N GLY A 188 -4.69 7.72 19.30
CA GLY A 188 -4.74 7.93 20.74
C GLY A 188 -3.35 8.33 21.28
N ASP A 189 -2.79 7.51 22.16
CA ASP A 189 -1.47 7.74 22.77
C ASP A 189 -0.35 6.91 22.13
N ILE A 190 -0.64 6.15 21.05
CA ILE A 190 0.32 5.27 20.40
C ILE A 190 0.80 5.92 19.09
N ILE A 191 2.10 5.94 18.89
CA ILE A 191 2.75 6.36 17.63
C ILE A 191 3.14 5.10 16.85
N PHE A 192 2.81 5.09 15.56
CA PHE A 192 3.17 4.05 14.63
C PHE A 192 4.13 4.61 13.58
N VAL A 193 5.26 3.96 13.44
CA VAL A 193 6.33 4.30 12.48
C VAL A 193 7.11 3.03 12.16
N HIS A 194 7.56 2.85 10.93
CA HIS A 194 8.22 1.61 10.50
C HIS A 194 9.62 1.44 11.11
N GLY A 195 10.50 2.42 10.94
CA GLY A 195 11.91 2.30 11.31
C GLY A 195 12.29 2.85 12.69
N GLY A 196 11.32 3.38 13.45
CA GLY A 196 11.59 4.11 14.70
C GLY A 196 11.80 5.61 14.48
N ILE A 197 12.05 6.34 15.58
CA ILE A 197 12.29 7.79 15.58
C ILE A 197 13.65 8.05 16.23
N SER A 198 14.59 8.60 15.47
CA SER A 198 15.91 8.92 15.99
C SER A 198 15.90 10.21 16.83
N GLN A 199 16.94 10.37 17.66
CA GLN A 199 17.08 11.58 18.48
C GLN A 199 17.19 12.84 17.60
N GLU A 200 17.83 12.74 16.44
CA GLU A 200 17.97 13.85 15.49
C GLU A 200 16.61 14.33 14.98
N ILE A 201 15.66 13.42 14.76
CA ILE A 201 14.30 13.78 14.34
C ILE A 201 13.54 14.46 15.50
N ILE A 202 13.72 13.96 16.72
CA ILE A 202 13.12 14.59 17.92
C ILE A 202 13.66 16.01 18.10
N ASP A 203 14.95 16.21 17.91
CA ASP A 203 15.62 17.51 18.08
C ASP A 203 15.16 18.58 17.06
N LEU A 204 14.62 18.14 15.89
CA LEU A 204 14.00 19.05 14.92
C LEU A 204 12.70 19.69 15.44
N LYS A 205 12.09 19.13 16.49
CA LYS A 205 10.82 19.61 17.09
C LYS A 205 9.66 19.76 16.09
N LEU A 206 9.68 18.96 15.03
CA LEU A 206 8.63 18.95 14.02
C LEU A 206 7.40 18.19 14.53
N SER A 207 6.23 18.66 14.17
CA SER A 207 4.99 17.91 14.39
C SER A 207 4.92 16.70 13.43
N ILE A 208 4.15 15.68 13.80
CA ILE A 208 3.86 14.52 12.96
C ILE A 208 3.34 14.94 11.57
N LYS A 209 2.52 16.01 11.51
CA LYS A 209 2.00 16.55 10.25
C LYS A 209 3.12 17.12 9.37
N GLU A 210 4.05 17.87 9.96
CA GLU A 210 5.19 18.44 9.23
C GLU A 210 6.12 17.36 8.71
N ILE A 211 6.45 16.35 9.53
CA ILE A 211 7.26 15.21 9.10
C ILE A 211 6.63 14.52 7.86
N ASN A 212 5.35 14.20 7.92
CA ASN A 212 4.64 13.57 6.80
C ASN A 212 4.59 14.46 5.56
N HIS A 213 4.44 15.78 5.73
CA HIS A 213 4.44 16.72 4.60
C HIS A 213 5.81 16.76 3.92
N ILE A 214 6.88 16.89 4.71
CA ILE A 214 8.25 16.89 4.19
C ILE A 214 8.56 15.59 3.43
N VAL A 215 8.19 14.43 3.97
CA VAL A 215 8.42 13.16 3.28
C VAL A 215 7.65 13.11 1.97
N ARG A 216 6.36 13.47 1.94
CA ARG A 216 5.55 13.46 0.72
C ARG A 216 6.09 14.39 -0.37
N ASP A 217 6.51 15.59 0.00
CA ASP A 217 7.06 16.56 -0.96
C ASP A 217 8.37 16.10 -1.59
N ASN A 218 9.08 15.21 -0.92
CA ASN A 218 10.35 14.66 -1.37
C ASN A 218 10.25 13.22 -1.92
N ILE A 219 9.06 12.64 -1.99
CA ILE A 219 8.86 11.31 -2.64
C ILE A 219 9.32 11.40 -4.09
N GLY A 220 10.26 10.52 -4.47
CA GLY A 220 10.85 10.47 -5.80
C GLY A 220 12.05 11.43 -6.00
N SER A 221 12.39 12.25 -5.02
CA SER A 221 13.64 13.00 -5.03
C SER A 221 14.82 12.07 -4.76
N LEU A 222 15.91 12.26 -5.49
CA LEU A 222 17.16 11.53 -5.23
C LEU A 222 17.92 12.09 -4.03
N ASN A 223 17.63 13.35 -3.66
CA ASN A 223 18.28 14.08 -2.59
C ASN A 223 17.24 14.46 -1.53
N TYR A 224 17.13 13.64 -0.49
CA TYR A 224 16.51 14.12 0.74
C TYR A 224 17.43 15.18 1.38
N PRO A 225 16.88 16.23 1.98
CA PRO A 225 17.64 17.02 2.93
C PRO A 225 18.31 16.11 3.95
N ASP A 226 19.57 16.37 4.31
CA ASP A 226 20.35 15.53 5.23
C ASP A 226 19.59 15.23 6.55
N SER A 227 18.76 16.19 6.98
CA SER A 227 17.88 16.04 8.14
C SER A 227 16.80 14.96 8.00
N ILE A 228 16.48 14.52 6.79
CA ILE A 228 15.36 13.60 6.51
C ILE A 228 15.87 12.25 5.96
N SER A 229 17.10 12.18 5.47
CA SER A 229 17.69 10.92 4.99
C SER A 229 17.78 9.85 6.09
N LYS A 230 17.47 10.22 7.33
CA LYS A 230 17.52 9.38 8.54
C LYS A 230 16.14 9.00 9.09
N ILE A 231 15.03 9.43 8.46
CA ILE A 231 13.69 8.95 8.69
C ILE A 231 13.45 7.71 7.82
#